data_8fb53ab5beb110dc97e8357d178ab927
#
_entry.id   8fb53ab5beb110dc97e8357d178ab927
#
_cell.length_a   1.000
_cell.length_b   1.000
_cell.length_c   1.000
_cell.angle_alpha   90.00
_cell.angle_beta   90.00
_cell.angle_gamma   90.00
#
_symmetry.space_group_name_H-M   'P 1'
#
loop_
_entity.id
_entity.type
_entity.pdbx_description
1 polymer ?
#
loop_
_entity_poly.entity_id
_entity_poly.type
_entity_poly.pdbx_seq_one_letter_code
_entity_poly.pdbx_strand_id
1 'polypeptide(L)'
;MELSACIVVYNGADEALRAAQTVLDCTRRYPLTLYLVDNASPDGSGQCLAKAAKDGTLHIREDQKVEVLCRTENGGFGTGHNTVLSLLQSRVHFILNPDIQLTADTLSDLADWMAQHPGVVMARPALTFPDGRP
;
A
#
# COMPACT_ATOMS: atom_id res chain seq x y z
N MET A 1 16.61 2.90 6.39
CA MET A 1 15.24 2.70 6.94
C MET A 1 14.42 2.00 5.86
N GLU A 2 13.68 0.99 6.24
CA GLU A 2 12.76 0.31 5.33
C GLU A 2 11.33 0.73 5.63
N LEU A 3 10.53 0.87 4.60
CA LEU A 3 9.11 1.19 4.68
C LEU A 3 8.27 -0.01 4.26
N SER A 4 7.07 -0.09 4.79
CA SER A 4 6.06 -1.01 4.29
C SER A 4 4.72 -0.30 4.14
N ALA A 5 3.89 -0.81 3.25
CA ALA A 5 2.55 -0.30 3.03
C ALA A 5 1.60 -1.46 2.76
N CYS A 6 0.34 -1.27 3.05
CA CYS A 6 -0.70 -2.27 2.79
C CYS A 6 -1.93 -1.61 2.18
N ILE A 7 -2.44 -2.20 1.11
CA ILE A 7 -3.72 -1.86 0.49
C ILE A 7 -4.62 -3.09 0.62
N VAL A 8 -5.79 -2.92 1.22
CA VAL A 8 -6.80 -3.97 1.31
C VAL A 8 -7.81 -3.77 0.19
N VAL A 9 -8.09 -4.85 -0.55
CA VAL A 9 -8.91 -4.83 -1.75
C VAL A 9 -10.13 -5.72 -1.55
N TYR A 10 -11.30 -5.21 -1.87
CA TYR A 10 -12.52 -6.00 -2.04
C TYR A 10 -13.19 -5.56 -3.33
N ASN A 11 -13.07 -6.39 -4.37
CA ASN A 11 -13.39 -6.07 -5.76
C ASN A 11 -12.56 -4.88 -6.29
N GLY A 12 -12.56 -4.65 -7.58
CA GLY A 12 -11.89 -3.48 -8.16
C GLY A 12 -10.37 -3.58 -8.22
N ALA A 13 -9.82 -4.70 -8.71
CA ALA A 13 -8.38 -4.87 -8.86
C ALA A 13 -7.73 -3.76 -9.68
N ASP A 14 -8.40 -3.26 -10.73
CA ASP A 14 -7.83 -2.23 -11.61
C ASP A 14 -7.53 -0.94 -10.85
N GLU A 15 -8.47 -0.51 -10.00
CA GLU A 15 -8.29 0.68 -9.17
C GLU A 15 -7.14 0.48 -8.18
N ALA A 16 -7.11 -0.68 -7.51
CA ALA A 16 -6.05 -1.01 -6.56
C ALA A 16 -4.68 -1.06 -7.24
N LEU A 17 -4.59 -1.59 -8.46
CA LEU A 17 -3.34 -1.62 -9.21
C LEU A 17 -2.87 -0.23 -9.62
N ARG A 18 -3.78 0.68 -9.95
CA ARG A 18 -3.42 2.08 -10.20
C ARG A 18 -2.86 2.74 -8.95
N ALA A 19 -3.52 2.54 -7.80
CA ALA A 19 -3.03 3.05 -6.52
C ALA A 19 -1.64 2.48 -6.20
N ALA A 20 -1.49 1.17 -6.32
CA ALA A 20 -0.23 0.48 -6.08
C ALA A 20 0.89 1.01 -6.96
N GLN A 21 0.63 1.24 -8.24
CA GLN A 21 1.66 1.74 -9.14
C GLN A 21 2.12 3.15 -8.74
N THR A 22 1.21 4.04 -8.34
CA THR A 22 1.62 5.37 -7.88
C THR A 22 2.46 5.29 -6.60
N VAL A 23 2.14 4.37 -5.70
CA VAL A 23 2.92 4.14 -4.47
C VAL A 23 4.34 3.69 -4.83
N LEU A 24 4.47 2.73 -5.75
CA LEU A 24 5.77 2.23 -6.20
C LEU A 24 6.56 3.32 -6.94
N ASP A 25 5.93 4.05 -7.83
CA ASP A 25 6.60 5.08 -8.64
C ASP A 25 7.08 6.26 -7.80
N CYS A 26 6.30 6.67 -6.83
CA CYS A 26 6.56 7.87 -6.05
C CYS A 26 7.46 7.64 -4.83
N THR A 27 7.50 6.43 -4.27
CA THR A 27 8.31 6.13 -3.09
C THR A 27 9.73 5.79 -3.51
N ARG A 28 10.64 6.75 -3.42
CA ARG A 28 11.97 6.62 -4.05
C ARG A 28 13.14 6.62 -3.08
N ARG A 29 13.01 7.27 -1.92
CA ARG A 29 14.16 7.45 -1.03
C ARG A 29 14.45 6.26 -0.14
N TYR A 30 13.47 5.37 0.07
CA TYR A 30 13.62 4.21 0.94
C TYR A 30 13.14 2.94 0.28
N PRO A 31 13.74 1.77 0.60
CA PRO A 31 13.19 0.49 0.20
C PRO A 31 11.77 0.32 0.72
N LEU A 32 10.92 -0.32 -0.08
CA LEU A 32 9.49 -0.47 0.22
C LEU A 32 9.04 -1.91 -0.01
N THR A 33 8.31 -2.46 0.95
CA THR A 33 7.50 -3.66 0.74
C THR A 33 6.04 -3.26 0.71
N LEU A 34 5.37 -3.50 -0.41
CA LEU A 34 3.94 -3.22 -0.58
C LEU A 34 3.16 -4.53 -0.50
N TYR A 35 2.25 -4.59 0.45
CA TYR A 35 1.30 -5.71 0.59
C TYR A 35 -0.02 -5.34 -0.06
N LEU A 36 -0.52 -6.22 -0.92
CA LEU A 36 -1.86 -6.15 -1.48
C LEU A 36 -2.66 -7.31 -0.90
N VAL A 37 -3.63 -7.00 -0.07
CA VAL A 37 -4.45 -8.01 0.61
C VAL A 37 -5.81 -8.06 -0.05
N ASP A 38 -6.12 -9.19 -0.69
CA ASP A 38 -7.45 -9.44 -1.23
C ASP A 38 -8.36 -10.02 -0.15
N ASN A 39 -9.44 -9.34 0.12
CA ASN A 39 -10.37 -9.68 1.20
C ASN A 39 -11.47 -10.62 0.72
N ALA A 40 -11.08 -11.69 0.03
CA ALA A 40 -11.96 -12.70 -0.55
C ALA A 40 -12.91 -12.13 -1.61
N SER A 41 -12.38 -11.35 -2.55
CA SER A 41 -13.18 -10.77 -3.64
C SER A 41 -13.79 -11.83 -4.52
N PRO A 42 -15.13 -11.79 -4.75
CA PRO A 42 -15.78 -12.77 -5.62
C PRO A 42 -15.59 -12.49 -7.11
N ASP A 43 -15.07 -11.33 -7.51
CA ASP A 43 -14.93 -10.91 -8.90
C ASP A 43 -13.61 -11.33 -9.55
N GLY A 44 -12.76 -12.13 -8.87
CA GLY A 44 -11.47 -12.54 -9.40
C GLY A 44 -10.34 -11.53 -9.14
N SER A 45 -10.58 -10.50 -8.34
CA SER A 45 -9.56 -9.48 -8.04
C SER A 45 -8.30 -10.08 -7.44
N GLY A 46 -8.40 -11.05 -6.53
CA GLY A 46 -7.23 -11.65 -5.90
C GLY A 46 -6.29 -12.29 -6.91
N GLN A 47 -6.83 -13.05 -7.86
CA GLN A 47 -6.05 -13.66 -8.94
C GLN A 47 -5.43 -12.61 -9.85
N CYS A 48 -6.17 -11.53 -10.15
CA CYS A 48 -5.68 -10.43 -10.95
C CYS A 48 -4.49 -9.73 -10.29
N LEU A 49 -4.58 -9.45 -8.99
CA LEU A 49 -3.49 -8.84 -8.22
C LEU A 49 -2.25 -9.75 -8.20
N ALA A 50 -2.44 -11.04 -7.92
CA ALA A 50 -1.35 -12.01 -7.85
C ALA A 50 -0.62 -12.12 -9.20
N LYS A 51 -1.38 -12.14 -10.30
CA LYS A 51 -0.81 -12.17 -11.64
C LYS A 51 -0.04 -10.89 -11.94
N ALA A 52 -0.61 -9.72 -11.65
CA ALA A 52 0.00 -8.43 -11.93
C ALA A 52 1.35 -8.25 -11.19
N ALA A 53 1.48 -8.82 -9.99
CA ALA A 53 2.71 -8.76 -9.22
C ALA A 53 3.84 -9.59 -9.84
N LYS A 54 3.52 -10.54 -10.73
CA LYS A 54 4.49 -11.48 -11.29
C LYS A 54 4.76 -11.31 -12.79
N ASP A 55 3.82 -10.76 -13.54
CA ASP A 55 3.86 -10.75 -15.00
C ASP A 55 4.42 -9.44 -15.61
N GLY A 56 4.90 -8.53 -14.77
CA GLY A 56 5.42 -7.24 -15.24
C GLY A 56 4.37 -6.15 -15.41
N THR A 57 3.11 -6.42 -15.09
CA THR A 57 2.04 -5.39 -15.10
C THR A 57 2.37 -4.27 -14.12
N LEU A 58 2.83 -4.61 -12.90
CA LEU A 58 3.37 -3.64 -11.98
C LEU A 58 4.87 -3.47 -12.24
N HIS A 59 5.30 -2.21 -12.33
CA HIS A 59 6.72 -1.88 -12.44
C HIS A 59 7.30 -1.78 -11.03
N ILE A 60 8.12 -2.77 -10.67
CA ILE A 60 8.67 -2.92 -9.31
C ILE A 60 10.18 -2.73 -9.41
N ARG A 61 10.72 -1.73 -8.69
CA ARG A 61 12.16 -1.49 -8.70
C ARG A 61 12.89 -2.52 -7.84
N GLU A 62 14.21 -2.57 -8.02
CA GLU A 62 15.08 -3.54 -7.35
C GLU A 62 14.99 -3.46 -5.81
N ASP A 63 14.79 -2.26 -5.26
CA ASP A 63 14.67 -2.03 -3.83
C ASP A 63 13.22 -2.12 -3.32
N GLN A 64 12.33 -2.66 -4.14
CA GLN A 64 10.91 -2.79 -3.81
C GLN A 64 10.46 -4.24 -3.91
N LYS A 65 9.45 -4.58 -3.09
CA LYS A 65 8.77 -5.88 -3.14
C LYS A 65 7.27 -5.65 -3.13
N VAL A 66 6.56 -6.50 -3.86
CA VAL A 66 5.09 -6.55 -3.80
C VAL A 66 4.69 -7.97 -3.41
N GLU A 67 3.94 -8.09 -2.34
CA GLU A 67 3.41 -9.37 -1.87
C GLU A 67 1.89 -9.32 -1.87
N VAL A 68 1.27 -10.33 -2.48
CA VAL A 68 -0.18 -10.43 -2.58
C VAL A 68 -0.65 -11.55 -1.67
N LEU A 69 -1.58 -11.23 -0.78
CA LEU A 69 -2.18 -12.17 0.17
C LEU A 69 -3.68 -12.26 -0.11
N CYS A 70 -4.15 -13.45 -0.43
CA CYS A 70 -5.57 -13.69 -0.71
C CYS A 70 -6.21 -14.34 0.52
N ARG A 71 -7.14 -13.64 1.15
CA ARG A 71 -7.89 -14.16 2.29
C ARG A 71 -9.02 -15.06 1.79
N THR A 72 -9.44 -15.98 2.66
CA THR A 72 -10.54 -16.92 2.34
C THR A 72 -11.91 -16.35 2.68
N GLU A 73 -11.97 -15.28 3.48
CA GLU A 73 -13.22 -14.64 3.86
C GLU A 73 -12.99 -13.13 4.10
N ASN A 74 -14.03 -12.34 3.86
CA ASN A 74 -13.99 -10.91 4.10
C ASN A 74 -14.29 -10.63 5.57
N GLY A 75 -13.25 -10.33 6.35
CA GLY A 75 -13.37 -9.96 7.76
C GLY A 75 -13.44 -8.44 7.99
N GLY A 76 -13.60 -7.65 6.93
CA GLY A 76 -13.62 -6.19 7.00
C GLY A 76 -12.25 -5.56 6.81
N PHE A 77 -12.23 -4.22 6.75
CA PHE A 77 -11.03 -3.43 6.48
C PHE A 77 -9.93 -3.65 7.51
N GLY A 78 -10.27 -3.53 8.79
CA GLY A 78 -9.27 -3.69 9.87
C GLY A 78 -8.67 -5.09 9.90
N THR A 79 -9.48 -6.13 9.75
CA THR A 79 -9.01 -7.52 9.71
C THR A 79 -8.10 -7.74 8.50
N GLY A 80 -8.45 -7.15 7.35
CA GLY A 80 -7.61 -7.21 6.16
C GLY A 80 -6.22 -6.61 6.41
N HIS A 81 -6.16 -5.42 6.97
CA HIS A 81 -4.89 -4.78 7.32
C HIS A 81 -4.12 -5.56 8.39
N ASN A 82 -4.81 -6.11 9.38
CA ASN A 82 -4.17 -6.90 10.44
C ASN A 82 -3.49 -8.17 9.91
N THR A 83 -3.87 -8.63 8.73
CA THR A 83 -3.28 -9.83 8.11
C THR A 83 -1.76 -9.70 7.96
N VAL A 84 -1.25 -8.49 7.74
CA VAL A 84 0.18 -8.29 7.51
C VAL A 84 0.97 -7.93 8.76
N LEU A 85 0.32 -7.68 9.90
CA LEU A 85 1.01 -7.19 11.10
C LEU A 85 2.16 -8.09 11.56
N SER A 86 1.96 -9.41 11.52
CA SER A 86 2.99 -10.37 11.93
C SER A 86 4.16 -10.45 10.95
N LEU A 87 4.01 -9.91 9.75
CA LEU A 87 5.02 -9.94 8.71
C LEU A 87 5.90 -8.68 8.70
N LEU A 88 5.47 -7.63 9.38
CA LEU A 88 6.12 -6.33 9.31
C LEU A 88 7.47 -6.34 10.00
N GLN A 89 8.49 -5.85 9.29
CA GLN A 89 9.84 -5.63 9.81
C GLN A 89 10.27 -4.17 9.57
N SER A 90 9.41 -3.38 8.99
CA SER A 90 9.67 -1.98 8.68
C SER A 90 9.57 -1.11 9.92
N ARG A 91 10.25 0.02 9.88
CA ARG A 91 10.17 1.01 10.96
C ARG A 91 8.88 1.82 10.88
N VAL A 92 8.39 2.07 9.67
CA VAL A 92 7.15 2.80 9.43
C VAL A 92 6.29 1.99 8.48
N HIS A 93 5.03 1.83 8.84
CA HIS A 93 4.05 1.10 8.03
C HIS A 93 2.89 2.02 7.65
N PHE A 94 2.48 1.96 6.39
CA PHE A 94 1.42 2.80 5.85
C PHE A 94 0.16 1.99 5.57
N ILE A 95 -0.96 2.49 6.08
CA ILE A 95 -2.29 1.93 5.83
C ILE A 95 -2.92 2.77 4.72
N LEU A 96 -3.14 2.15 3.57
CA LEU A 96 -3.56 2.83 2.35
C LEU A 96 -4.89 2.30 1.84
N ASN A 97 -5.71 3.18 1.30
CA ASN A 97 -6.94 2.81 0.61
C ASN A 97 -6.66 2.50 -0.86
N PRO A 98 -7.50 1.67 -1.52
CA PRO A 98 -7.27 1.29 -2.92
C PRO A 98 -7.58 2.39 -3.93
N ASP A 99 -8.15 3.50 -3.52
CA ASP A 99 -8.56 4.61 -4.39
C ASP A 99 -7.63 5.84 -4.28
N ILE A 100 -6.51 5.71 -3.60
CA ILE A 100 -5.54 6.81 -3.49
C ILE A 100 -4.66 6.91 -4.72
N GLN A 101 -4.09 8.09 -4.92
CA GLN A 101 -3.03 8.32 -5.89
C GLN A 101 -1.98 9.23 -5.27
N LEU A 102 -0.72 8.80 -5.34
CA LEU A 102 0.40 9.64 -4.94
C LEU A 102 0.94 10.36 -6.16
N THR A 103 1.30 11.64 -5.96
CA THR A 103 1.93 12.47 -7.01
C THR A 103 3.32 12.93 -6.60
N ALA A 104 3.74 12.61 -5.39
CA ALA A 104 5.05 12.96 -4.83
C ALA A 104 5.50 11.86 -3.87
N ASP A 105 6.73 11.92 -3.38
CA ASP A 105 7.27 10.93 -2.44
C ASP A 105 6.76 11.16 -1.02
N THR A 106 5.44 11.09 -0.87
CA THR A 106 4.73 11.35 0.38
C THR A 106 5.10 10.38 1.48
N LEU A 107 5.30 9.10 1.14
CA LEU A 107 5.61 8.09 2.15
C LEU A 107 6.98 8.36 2.78
N SER A 108 7.99 8.69 1.96
CA SER A 108 9.30 9.02 2.48
C SER A 108 9.29 10.30 3.31
N ASP A 109 8.53 11.32 2.87
CA ASP A 109 8.40 12.57 3.63
C ASP A 109 7.76 12.34 5.00
N LEU A 110 6.70 11.54 5.06
CA LEU A 110 6.07 11.19 6.33
C LEU A 110 6.99 10.38 7.24
N ALA A 111 7.74 9.44 6.67
CA ALA A 111 8.68 8.64 7.43
C ALA A 111 9.79 9.52 8.04
N ASP A 112 10.32 10.46 7.25
CA ASP A 112 11.32 11.42 7.73
C ASP A 112 10.76 12.30 8.85
N TRP A 113 9.54 12.78 8.66
CA TRP A 113 8.89 13.62 9.67
C TRP A 113 8.69 12.84 10.97
N MET A 114 8.22 11.60 10.89
CA MET A 114 8.04 10.76 12.08
C MET A 114 9.36 10.45 12.78
N ALA A 115 10.44 10.27 12.02
CA ALA A 115 11.76 10.03 12.61
C ALA A 115 12.24 11.24 13.42
N GLN A 116 11.81 12.44 13.07
CA GLN A 116 12.12 13.68 13.78
C GLN A 116 11.18 13.95 14.96
N HIS A 117 10.09 13.19 15.06
CA HIS A 117 9.07 13.35 16.09
C HIS A 117 8.80 12.01 16.81
N PRO A 118 9.77 11.51 17.58
CA PRO A 118 9.70 10.13 18.11
C PRO A 118 8.53 9.88 19.08
N GLY A 119 7.92 10.95 19.61
CA GLY A 119 6.72 10.81 20.43
C GLY A 119 5.43 10.59 19.64
N VAL A 120 5.48 10.74 18.31
CA VAL A 120 4.31 10.54 17.44
C VAL A 120 4.29 9.09 16.97
N VAL A 121 3.17 8.39 17.27
CA VAL A 121 3.00 6.98 16.88
C VAL A 121 2.14 6.80 15.64
N MET A 122 1.38 7.83 15.24
CA MET A 122 0.53 7.81 14.06
C MET A 122 0.43 9.21 13.46
N ALA A 123 0.51 9.31 12.14
CA ALA A 123 0.38 10.55 11.42
C ALA A 123 -0.30 10.30 10.06
N ARG A 124 -0.91 11.33 9.51
CA ARG A 124 -1.44 11.27 8.15
C ARG A 124 -1.14 12.57 7.41
N PRO A 125 -1.00 12.53 6.08
CA PRO A 125 -0.89 13.76 5.29
C PRO A 125 -2.24 14.44 5.13
N ALA A 126 -2.24 15.66 4.63
CA ALA A 126 -3.45 16.28 4.15
C ALA A 126 -3.93 15.54 2.90
N LEU A 127 -5.23 15.23 2.86
CA LEU A 127 -5.85 14.58 1.70
C LEU A 127 -6.67 15.63 0.94
N THR A 128 -6.55 15.59 -0.38
CA THR A 128 -7.29 16.49 -1.26
C THR A 128 -8.02 15.69 -2.34
N PHE A 129 -9.03 16.27 -2.94
CA PHE A 129 -9.60 15.75 -4.18
C PHE A 129 -8.63 15.98 -5.35
N PRO A 130 -8.79 15.30 -6.50
CA PRO A 130 -7.91 15.48 -7.65
C PRO A 130 -7.80 16.91 -8.16
N ASP A 131 -8.82 17.75 -7.89
CA ASP A 131 -8.82 19.16 -8.25
C ASP A 131 -8.11 20.07 -7.20
N GLY A 132 -7.55 19.48 -6.16
CA GLY A 132 -6.82 20.19 -5.10
C GLY A 132 -7.67 20.66 -3.93
N ARG A 133 -9.00 20.44 -3.93
CA ARG A 133 -9.87 20.80 -2.81
C ARG A 133 -9.60 19.89 -1.60
N PRO A 134 -9.67 20.46 -0.38
CA PRO A 134 -9.55 19.64 0.83
C PRO A 134 -10.67 18.62 1.00
#